data_a46131e4807581688270b9d2bf310170
#
_entry.id   a46131e4807581688270b9d2bf310170
#
_cell.length_a   1.000
_cell.length_b   1.000
_cell.length_c   1.000
_cell.angle_alpha   90.00
_cell.angle_beta   90.00
_cell.angle_gamma   90.00
#
_symmetry.space_group_name_H-M   'P 1'
#
loop_
_entity.id
_entity.type
_entity.pdbx_description
1 polymer ?
#
loop_
_entity_poly.entity_id
_entity_poly.type
_entity_poly.pdbx_seq_one_letter_code
_entity_poly.pdbx_strand_id
1 'polypeptide(L)'
;MSCCLICNSPLYVSPIGHVKAQAKCAVSAERGLGMLEYLLALLIFSTGMMGLMSAQLVAKKVGYEASQRSTATALGRDIVERMRTNSGQLEAYRALAIGDTTQLLPLPNANCDISTCTALQLAAFDLWQWESNLLGLSGQRNGASSGGLVSPRACISTDGGEVAVAISWLVSSVVHQPTPLTGGADDLALMTI
;
A
#
# COMPACT_ATOMS: atom_id res chain seq x y z
N MET A 1 -10.13 -22.81 31.56
CA MET A 1 -10.21 -23.56 32.85
C MET A 1 -11.68 -23.58 33.25
N SER A 2 -12.40 -24.62 32.89
CA SER A 2 -13.79 -24.82 33.33
C SER A 2 -13.97 -26.32 33.57
N CYS A 3 -13.96 -26.69 34.87
CA CYS A 3 -14.31 -28.03 35.34
C CYS A 3 -15.80 -28.26 35.09
N CYS A 4 -16.15 -29.09 34.12
CA CYS A 4 -17.48 -29.67 34.05
C CYS A 4 -17.52 -30.93 34.91
N LEU A 5 -18.03 -30.79 36.15
CA LEU A 5 -18.44 -31.88 37.02
C LEU A 5 -19.79 -32.41 36.54
N ILE A 6 -19.79 -33.51 35.79
CA ILE A 6 -21.00 -34.30 35.57
C ILE A 6 -21.04 -35.35 36.64
N CYS A 7 -21.74 -35.07 37.73
CA CYS A 7 -22.14 -36.06 38.71
C CYS A 7 -23.40 -36.79 38.18
N ASN A 8 -23.24 -37.96 37.65
CA ASN A 8 -24.36 -38.88 37.37
C ASN A 8 -24.49 -39.83 38.54
N SER A 9 -25.37 -39.52 39.52
CA SER A 9 -25.68 -40.39 40.68
C SER A 9 -27.04 -41.02 40.46
N PRO A 10 -27.16 -42.35 40.33
CA PRO A 10 -28.41 -43.00 40.53
C PRO A 10 -28.74 -43.04 42.03
N LEU A 11 -29.83 -42.41 42.42
CA LEU A 11 -30.36 -42.47 43.77
C LEU A 11 -30.92 -43.88 44.03
N TYR A 12 -30.20 -44.70 44.81
CA TYR A 12 -30.72 -45.95 45.32
C TYR A 12 -31.30 -45.68 46.70
N VAL A 13 -32.61 -45.79 46.82
CA VAL A 13 -33.34 -45.67 48.10
C VAL A 13 -33.42 -47.03 48.77
N SER A 14 -32.71 -47.24 49.86
CA SER A 14 -32.83 -48.37 50.73
C SER A 14 -33.92 -48.17 51.78
N PRO A 15 -34.71 -49.20 52.15
CA PRO A 15 -35.88 -49.09 53.02
C PRO A 15 -35.60 -48.83 54.51
N ILE A 16 -34.37 -48.57 54.89
CA ILE A 16 -33.98 -48.22 56.29
C ILE A 16 -33.19 -46.94 56.34
N GLY A 17 -33.85 -45.83 56.09
CA GLY A 17 -33.57 -44.45 56.53
C GLY A 17 -32.14 -43.90 56.60
N HIS A 18 -31.13 -44.57 56.07
CA HIS A 18 -29.76 -44.03 56.00
C HIS A 18 -29.31 -43.86 54.51
N VAL A 19 -29.37 -42.64 54.02
CA VAL A 19 -28.81 -42.27 52.75
C VAL A 19 -27.28 -42.21 52.85
N LYS A 20 -26.57 -43.28 52.46
CA LYS A 20 -25.13 -43.20 52.21
C LYS A 20 -24.90 -42.80 50.77
N ALA A 21 -24.71 -41.51 50.54
CA ALA A 21 -24.25 -41.01 49.26
C ALA A 21 -22.76 -41.36 49.09
N GLN A 22 -22.48 -42.48 48.41
CA GLN A 22 -21.12 -42.75 47.94
C GLN A 22 -20.96 -42.06 46.58
N ALA A 23 -20.52 -40.81 46.62
CA ALA A 23 -20.02 -40.14 45.43
C ALA A 23 -18.68 -40.80 45.04
N LYS A 24 -18.72 -41.77 44.14
CA LYS A 24 -17.52 -42.21 43.41
C LYS A 24 -17.18 -41.09 42.43
N CYS A 25 -16.35 -40.15 42.88
CA CYS A 25 -15.65 -39.30 41.92
C CYS A 25 -14.71 -40.21 41.11
N ALA A 26 -15.14 -40.58 39.93
CA ALA A 26 -14.22 -41.09 38.91
C ALA A 26 -13.36 -39.89 38.51
N VAL A 27 -12.21 -39.73 39.14
CA VAL A 27 -11.15 -38.87 38.63
C VAL A 27 -10.73 -39.50 37.32
N SER A 28 -11.27 -39.00 36.20
CA SER A 28 -10.66 -39.24 34.90
C SER A 28 -9.23 -38.77 35.04
N ALA A 29 -8.29 -39.69 35.15
CA ALA A 29 -6.89 -39.38 34.99
C ALA A 29 -6.77 -38.84 33.56
N GLU A 30 -6.76 -37.52 33.42
CA GLU A 30 -6.28 -36.86 32.22
C GLU A 30 -4.85 -37.37 32.11
N ARG A 31 -4.67 -38.33 31.21
CA ARG A 31 -3.34 -38.72 30.76
C ARG A 31 -2.77 -37.45 30.18
N GLY A 32 -1.88 -36.80 30.90
CA GLY A 32 -1.12 -35.68 30.42
C GLY A 32 -0.48 -36.12 29.12
N LEU A 33 -1.09 -35.66 28.03
CA LEU A 33 -0.51 -35.79 26.72
C LEU A 33 0.84 -35.13 26.81
N GLY A 34 1.88 -35.91 26.67
CA GLY A 34 3.21 -35.58 27.14
C GLY A 34 3.79 -34.37 26.40
N MET A 35 4.96 -33.95 26.86
CA MET A 35 5.74 -32.87 26.23
C MET A 35 5.82 -32.96 24.68
N LEU A 36 5.65 -34.17 24.13
CA LEU A 36 5.63 -34.41 22.69
C LEU A 36 4.44 -33.73 21.99
N GLU A 37 3.24 -33.75 22.56
CA GLU A 37 2.08 -33.08 21.97
C GLU A 37 2.24 -31.56 22.00
N TYR A 38 2.77 -31.03 23.08
CA TYR A 38 3.07 -29.59 23.16
C TYR A 38 4.10 -29.17 22.11
N LEU A 39 5.15 -29.98 21.92
CA LEU A 39 6.16 -29.71 20.87
C LEU A 39 5.58 -29.80 19.47
N LEU A 40 4.72 -30.79 19.19
CA LEU A 40 4.03 -30.90 17.91
C LEU A 40 3.07 -29.73 17.68
N ALA A 41 2.32 -29.30 18.69
CA ALA A 41 1.45 -28.14 18.59
C ALA A 41 2.22 -26.85 18.30
N LEU A 42 3.36 -26.64 18.96
CA LEU A 42 4.24 -25.50 18.68
C LEU A 42 4.83 -25.55 17.26
N LEU A 43 5.19 -26.73 16.78
CA LEU A 43 5.74 -26.91 15.42
C LEU A 43 4.69 -26.56 14.36
N ILE A 44 3.45 -27.04 14.52
CA ILE A 44 2.35 -26.72 13.61
C ILE A 44 2.02 -25.21 13.68
N PHE A 45 1.98 -24.66 14.88
CA PHE A 45 1.71 -23.22 15.06
C PHE A 45 2.79 -22.34 14.41
N SER A 46 4.07 -22.68 14.59
CA SER A 46 5.17 -21.89 14.01
C SER A 46 5.20 -21.94 12.49
N THR A 47 4.94 -23.12 11.89
CA THR A 47 4.86 -23.24 10.43
C THR A 47 3.63 -22.50 9.86
N GLY A 48 2.50 -22.51 10.56
CA GLY A 48 1.31 -21.73 10.21
C GLY A 48 1.56 -20.22 10.24
N MET A 49 2.28 -19.73 11.24
CA MET A 49 2.63 -18.29 11.31
C MET A 49 3.54 -17.85 10.16
N MET A 50 4.50 -18.69 9.72
CA MET A 50 5.34 -18.38 8.56
C MET A 50 4.51 -18.20 7.29
N GLY A 51 3.50 -19.04 7.08
CA GLY A 51 2.58 -18.92 5.94
C GLY A 51 1.81 -17.58 5.95
N LEU A 52 1.31 -17.16 7.10
CA LEU A 52 0.60 -15.89 7.25
C LEU A 52 1.49 -14.68 6.98
N MET A 53 2.75 -14.69 7.44
CA MET A 53 3.69 -13.61 7.17
C MET A 53 3.97 -13.44 5.67
N SER A 54 4.15 -14.53 4.94
CA SER A 54 4.34 -14.51 3.49
C SER A 54 3.15 -13.88 2.76
N ALA A 55 1.93 -14.24 3.14
CA ALA A 55 0.71 -13.66 2.56
C ALA A 55 0.60 -12.15 2.83
N GLN A 56 0.96 -11.70 4.03
CA GLN A 56 0.94 -10.27 4.38
C GLN A 56 1.94 -9.45 3.57
N LEU A 57 3.13 -9.98 3.28
CA LEU A 57 4.12 -9.30 2.45
C LEU A 57 3.61 -9.09 1.03
N VAL A 58 3.01 -10.12 0.42
CA VAL A 58 2.41 -10.02 -0.91
C VAL A 58 1.26 -8.99 -0.91
N ALA A 59 0.38 -9.04 0.08
CA ALA A 59 -0.73 -8.11 0.19
C ALA A 59 -0.28 -6.64 0.32
N LYS A 60 0.76 -6.37 1.12
CA LYS A 60 1.34 -5.03 1.25
C LYS A 60 1.94 -4.54 -0.07
N LYS A 61 2.63 -5.41 -0.82
CA LYS A 61 3.20 -5.07 -2.12
C LYS A 61 2.12 -4.68 -3.12
N VAL A 62 1.11 -5.53 -3.28
CA VAL A 62 -0.02 -5.25 -4.19
C VAL A 62 -0.75 -3.97 -3.79
N GLY A 63 -0.96 -3.74 -2.49
CA GLY A 63 -1.55 -2.51 -1.97
C GLY A 63 -0.73 -1.27 -2.30
N TYR A 64 0.61 -1.35 -2.19
CA TYR A 64 1.51 -0.26 -2.54
C TYR A 64 1.47 0.05 -4.04
N GLU A 65 1.51 -0.96 -4.90
CA GLU A 65 1.40 -0.79 -6.36
C GLU A 65 0.06 -0.17 -6.76
N ALA A 66 -1.04 -0.62 -6.16
CA ALA A 66 -2.36 -0.03 -6.38
C ALA A 66 -2.41 1.45 -5.96
N SER A 67 -1.78 1.80 -4.83
CA SER A 67 -1.66 3.18 -4.37
C SER A 67 -0.87 4.05 -5.35
N GLN A 68 0.27 3.55 -5.87
CA GLN A 68 1.07 4.28 -6.86
C GLN A 68 0.27 4.56 -8.15
N ARG A 69 -0.47 3.56 -8.65
CA ARG A 69 -1.36 3.74 -9.82
C ARG A 69 -2.45 4.77 -9.56
N SER A 70 -3.08 4.72 -8.39
CA SER A 70 -4.10 5.70 -8.00
C SER A 70 -3.52 7.12 -7.94
N THR A 71 -2.33 7.27 -7.37
CA THR A 71 -1.62 8.56 -7.30
C THR A 71 -1.28 9.07 -8.70
N ALA A 72 -0.74 8.22 -9.58
CA ALA A 72 -0.42 8.58 -10.96
C ALA A 72 -1.67 9.04 -11.72
N THR A 73 -2.79 8.33 -11.57
CA THR A 73 -4.07 8.71 -12.19
C THR A 73 -4.56 10.07 -11.68
N ALA A 74 -4.46 10.30 -10.38
CA ALA A 74 -4.87 11.57 -9.79
C ALA A 74 -4.02 12.73 -10.30
N LEU A 75 -2.69 12.55 -10.34
CA LEU A 75 -1.76 13.56 -10.84
C LEU A 75 -1.94 13.83 -12.34
N GLY A 76 -2.20 12.80 -13.14
CA GLY A 76 -2.49 12.97 -14.56
C GLY A 76 -3.77 13.76 -14.79
N ARG A 77 -4.82 13.48 -14.03
CA ARG A 77 -6.06 14.26 -14.10
C ARG A 77 -5.88 15.70 -13.62
N ASP A 78 -5.09 15.92 -12.57
CA ASP A 78 -4.81 17.25 -12.04
C ASP A 78 -4.18 18.15 -13.11
N ILE A 79 -3.13 17.69 -13.80
CA ILE A 79 -2.49 18.51 -14.83
C ILE A 79 -3.40 18.75 -16.03
N VAL A 80 -4.20 17.76 -16.44
CA VAL A 80 -5.17 17.93 -17.53
C VAL A 80 -6.23 18.99 -17.18
N GLU A 81 -6.74 18.99 -15.95
CA GLU A 81 -7.70 20.00 -15.51
C GLU A 81 -7.08 21.41 -15.45
N ARG A 82 -5.83 21.53 -15.00
CA ARG A 82 -5.09 22.80 -15.04
C ARG A 82 -4.94 23.30 -16.48
N MET A 83 -4.56 22.44 -17.41
CA MET A 83 -4.48 22.79 -18.84
C MET A 83 -5.83 23.20 -19.42
N ARG A 84 -6.93 22.56 -19.02
CA ARG A 84 -8.29 22.95 -19.45
C ARG A 84 -8.66 24.35 -18.98
N THR A 85 -8.29 24.74 -17.79
CA THR A 85 -8.56 26.10 -17.27
C THR A 85 -7.73 27.16 -17.96
N ASN A 86 -6.60 26.77 -18.55
CA ASN A 86 -5.67 27.66 -19.28
C ASN A 86 -5.51 27.25 -20.75
N SER A 87 -6.60 26.90 -21.40
CA SER A 87 -6.64 26.31 -22.74
C SER A 87 -6.01 27.17 -23.85
N GLY A 88 -5.90 28.49 -23.64
CA GLY A 88 -5.23 29.40 -24.59
C GLY A 88 -3.70 29.28 -24.60
N GLN A 89 -3.10 28.52 -23.65
CA GLN A 89 -1.65 28.41 -23.49
C GLN A 89 -1.18 26.95 -23.46
N LEU A 90 -1.86 26.04 -24.16
CA LEU A 90 -1.53 24.61 -24.13
C LEU A 90 -0.07 24.32 -24.53
N GLU A 91 0.47 25.05 -25.49
CA GLU A 91 1.86 24.91 -25.93
C GLU A 91 2.87 25.24 -24.81
N ALA A 92 2.49 26.11 -23.84
CA ALA A 92 3.35 26.45 -22.72
C ALA A 92 3.46 25.29 -21.70
N TYR A 93 2.54 24.33 -21.73
CA TYR A 93 2.61 23.11 -20.90
C TYR A 93 3.43 21.99 -21.55
N ARG A 94 3.86 22.14 -22.79
CA ARG A 94 4.66 21.12 -23.46
C ARG A 94 5.99 20.90 -22.76
N ALA A 95 6.21 19.70 -22.29
CA ALA A 95 7.42 19.34 -21.54
C ALA A 95 7.78 17.87 -21.81
N LEU A 96 9.06 17.61 -22.09
CA LEU A 96 9.54 16.29 -22.48
C LEU A 96 10.22 15.50 -21.35
N ALA A 97 10.57 16.15 -20.25
CA ALA A 97 11.31 15.50 -19.16
C ALA A 97 10.98 16.18 -17.83
N ILE A 98 9.85 15.81 -17.24
CA ILE A 98 9.44 16.26 -15.91
C ILE A 98 9.73 15.14 -14.90
N GLY A 99 10.14 15.53 -13.68
CA GLY A 99 10.44 14.59 -12.60
C GLY A 99 11.87 14.05 -12.64
N ASP A 100 12.76 14.66 -13.42
CA ASP A 100 14.18 14.38 -13.33
C ASP A 100 14.81 15.08 -12.13
N THR A 101 15.19 14.30 -11.11
CA THR A 101 15.81 14.84 -9.90
C THR A 101 17.13 15.57 -10.14
N THR A 102 17.74 15.37 -11.32
CA THR A 102 18.97 16.07 -11.72
C THR A 102 18.69 17.41 -12.43
N GLN A 103 17.47 17.59 -12.94
CA GLN A 103 17.05 18.77 -13.69
C GLN A 103 15.61 19.15 -13.31
N LEU A 104 15.43 19.61 -12.08
CA LEU A 104 14.14 20.14 -11.61
C LEU A 104 13.78 21.39 -12.40
N LEU A 105 12.49 21.58 -12.63
CA LEU A 105 11.97 22.81 -13.19
C LEU A 105 12.37 24.02 -12.30
N PRO A 106 12.79 25.13 -12.91
CA PRO A 106 13.18 26.30 -12.14
C PRO A 106 11.97 26.84 -11.38
N LEU A 107 12.25 27.40 -10.20
CA LEU A 107 11.23 28.09 -9.42
C LEU A 107 10.63 29.23 -10.28
N PRO A 108 9.32 29.27 -10.48
CA PRO A 108 8.70 30.29 -11.28
C PRO A 108 8.86 31.68 -10.64
N ASN A 109 9.04 32.72 -11.48
CA ASN A 109 9.23 34.11 -11.01
C ASN A 109 7.99 34.70 -10.34
N ALA A 110 6.80 34.13 -10.60
CA ALA A 110 5.53 34.56 -10.03
C ALA A 110 4.92 33.42 -9.21
N ASN A 111 4.50 33.74 -7.99
CA ASN A 111 3.72 32.83 -7.17
C ASN A 111 2.23 33.10 -7.38
N CYS A 112 1.58 32.23 -8.15
CA CYS A 112 0.19 32.37 -8.54
C CYS A 112 -0.82 32.02 -7.43
N ASP A 113 -0.36 31.47 -6.32
CA ASP A 113 -1.22 31.22 -5.14
C ASP A 113 -1.53 32.51 -4.38
N ILE A 114 -0.66 33.52 -4.46
CA ILE A 114 -0.76 34.76 -3.69
C ILE A 114 -0.85 36.03 -4.56
N SER A 115 -0.62 35.91 -5.85
CA SER A 115 -0.64 37.02 -6.81
C SER A 115 -1.36 36.65 -8.08
N THR A 116 -1.90 37.66 -8.78
CA THR A 116 -2.46 37.47 -10.12
C THR A 116 -1.37 37.19 -11.12
N CYS A 117 -1.50 36.10 -11.86
CA CYS A 117 -0.56 35.71 -12.91
C CYS A 117 -1.15 35.91 -14.29
N THR A 118 -0.27 36.15 -15.28
CA THR A 118 -0.64 35.99 -16.67
C THR A 118 -0.83 34.50 -17.01
N ALA A 119 -1.54 34.18 -18.07
CA ALA A 119 -1.78 32.81 -18.50
C ALA A 119 -0.48 32.00 -18.73
N LEU A 120 0.59 32.67 -19.23
CA LEU A 120 1.89 32.05 -19.41
C LEU A 120 2.62 31.78 -18.07
N GLN A 121 2.54 32.72 -17.13
CA GLN A 121 3.11 32.54 -15.79
C GLN A 121 2.39 31.44 -15.03
N LEU A 122 1.06 31.32 -15.20
CA LEU A 122 0.26 30.27 -14.62
C LEU A 122 0.70 28.90 -15.13
N ALA A 123 0.94 28.75 -16.43
CA ALA A 123 1.43 27.49 -17.01
C ALA A 123 2.79 27.07 -16.41
N ALA A 124 3.72 27.99 -16.26
CA ALA A 124 5.02 27.70 -15.65
C ALA A 124 4.89 27.34 -14.14
N PHE A 125 4.00 28.01 -13.41
CA PHE A 125 3.72 27.70 -12.01
C PHE A 125 3.04 26.34 -11.83
N ASP A 126 2.07 26.03 -12.67
CA ASP A 126 1.37 24.74 -12.69
C ASP A 126 2.34 23.56 -12.92
N LEU A 127 3.23 23.69 -13.91
CA LEU A 127 4.22 22.65 -14.22
C LEU A 127 5.19 22.44 -13.05
N TRP A 128 5.70 23.51 -12.45
CA TRP A 128 6.58 23.44 -11.30
C TRP A 128 5.90 22.80 -10.08
N GLN A 129 4.67 23.21 -9.79
CA GLN A 129 3.90 22.66 -8.67
C GLN A 129 3.56 21.18 -8.94
N TRP A 130 3.21 20.84 -10.18
CA TRP A 130 2.91 19.49 -10.58
C TRP A 130 4.13 18.57 -10.49
N GLU A 131 5.32 19.02 -10.91
CA GLU A 131 6.56 18.29 -10.71
C GLU A 131 6.85 18.06 -9.22
N SER A 132 6.65 19.07 -8.39
CA SER A 132 6.79 18.94 -6.94
C SER A 132 5.84 17.88 -6.36
N ASN A 133 4.63 17.77 -6.88
CA ASN A 133 3.66 16.74 -6.48
C ASN A 133 4.05 15.36 -6.98
N LEU A 134 4.55 15.23 -8.22
CA LEU A 134 5.07 13.96 -8.77
C LEU A 134 6.19 13.39 -7.89
N LEU A 135 7.11 14.25 -7.46
CA LEU A 135 8.25 13.88 -6.63
C LEU A 135 7.91 13.78 -5.14
N GLY A 136 6.68 14.17 -4.73
CA GLY A 136 6.25 14.20 -3.33
C GLY A 136 6.93 15.27 -2.48
N LEU A 137 7.51 16.29 -3.10
CA LEU A 137 8.22 17.38 -2.41
C LEU A 137 7.26 18.32 -1.66
N SER A 138 6.00 18.41 -2.10
CA SER A 138 4.95 19.19 -1.45
C SER A 138 4.48 18.59 -0.12
N GLY A 139 4.63 17.27 0.05
CA GLY A 139 4.31 16.54 1.26
C GLY A 139 5.56 16.11 2.01
N GLN A 140 6.01 16.86 3.01
CA GLN A 140 7.11 16.44 3.87
C GLN A 140 6.59 15.84 5.18
N ARG A 141 7.03 14.63 5.49
CA ARG A 141 6.78 13.98 6.78
C ARG A 141 8.13 13.62 7.40
N ASN A 142 8.46 14.24 8.53
CA ASN A 142 9.75 14.05 9.22
C ASN A 142 10.98 14.34 8.33
N GLY A 143 10.92 15.34 7.45
CA GLY A 143 12.02 15.69 6.56
C GLY A 143 12.18 14.78 5.32
N ALA A 144 11.33 13.78 5.15
CA ALA A 144 11.30 12.93 3.96
C ALA A 144 10.12 13.27 3.06
N SER A 145 10.32 13.26 1.76
CA SER A 145 9.26 13.40 0.75
C SER A 145 8.22 12.30 0.93
N SER A 146 6.94 12.65 0.93
CA SER A 146 5.86 11.70 1.07
C SER A 146 4.73 11.97 0.07
N GLY A 147 4.15 10.91 -0.48
CA GLY A 147 2.98 10.99 -1.36
C GLY A 147 3.27 11.10 -2.85
N GLY A 148 4.54 11.18 -3.27
CA GLY A 148 4.93 11.15 -4.68
C GLY A 148 5.06 9.73 -5.25
N LEU A 149 5.39 9.67 -6.54
CA LEU A 149 5.71 8.43 -7.24
C LEU A 149 7.20 8.08 -7.04
N VAL A 150 7.53 6.80 -7.18
CA VAL A 150 8.93 6.36 -7.08
C VAL A 150 9.64 6.58 -8.41
N SER A 151 10.69 7.40 -8.40
CA SER A 151 11.47 7.77 -9.60
C SER A 151 10.57 8.15 -10.79
N PRO A 152 9.66 9.11 -10.64
CA PRO A 152 8.72 9.45 -11.69
C PRO A 152 9.44 10.07 -12.88
N ARG A 153 8.87 9.83 -14.07
CA ARG A 153 9.19 10.53 -15.31
C ARG A 153 7.89 10.86 -15.99
N ALA A 154 7.74 12.07 -16.45
CA ALA A 154 6.54 12.45 -17.17
C ALA A 154 6.88 13.29 -18.39
N CYS A 155 6.02 13.22 -19.39
CA CYS A 155 6.06 14.09 -20.55
C CYS A 155 4.64 14.53 -20.91
N ILE A 156 4.55 15.75 -21.42
CA ILE A 156 3.32 16.35 -21.93
C ILE A 156 3.58 16.73 -23.38
N SER A 157 2.78 16.19 -24.27
CA SER A 157 2.77 16.55 -25.69
C SER A 157 1.45 17.22 -26.05
N THR A 158 1.54 18.23 -26.90
CA THR A 158 0.40 18.98 -27.43
C THR A 158 0.47 18.93 -28.93
N ASP A 159 -0.64 18.57 -29.59
CA ASP A 159 -0.75 18.56 -31.04
C ASP A 159 -2.17 18.95 -31.44
N GLY A 160 -2.29 20.08 -32.18
CA GLY A 160 -3.56 20.52 -32.73
C GLY A 160 -4.69 20.77 -31.73
N GLY A 161 -4.35 21.00 -30.42
CA GLY A 161 -5.32 21.15 -29.32
C GLY A 161 -5.63 19.85 -28.61
N GLU A 162 -5.09 18.74 -29.04
CA GLU A 162 -5.07 17.48 -28.31
C GLU A 162 -3.89 17.44 -27.36
N VAL A 163 -4.10 16.91 -26.15
CA VAL A 163 -3.09 16.83 -25.11
C VAL A 163 -2.92 15.37 -24.71
N ALA A 164 -1.69 14.88 -24.75
CA ALA A 164 -1.34 13.58 -24.19
C ALA A 164 -0.35 13.75 -23.04
N VAL A 165 -0.68 13.16 -21.90
CA VAL A 165 0.15 13.13 -20.70
C VAL A 165 0.58 11.70 -20.45
N ALA A 166 1.89 11.44 -20.48
CA ALA A 166 2.45 10.15 -20.16
C ALA A 166 3.22 10.24 -18.84
N ILE A 167 2.93 9.35 -17.91
CA ILE A 167 3.61 9.25 -16.60
C ILE A 167 4.15 7.84 -16.46
N SER A 168 5.43 7.72 -16.17
CA SER A 168 6.09 6.46 -15.84
C SER A 168 6.68 6.54 -14.43
N TRP A 169 6.69 5.43 -13.73
CA TRP A 169 7.29 5.33 -12.40
C TRP A 169 7.86 3.93 -12.18
N LEU A 170 8.79 3.83 -11.23
CA LEU A 170 9.41 2.56 -10.90
C LEU A 170 8.46 1.71 -10.05
N VAL A 171 8.16 0.50 -10.50
CA VAL A 171 7.41 -0.51 -9.75
C VAL A 171 8.40 -1.47 -9.11
N SER A 172 8.30 -1.65 -7.79
CA SER A 172 9.13 -2.64 -7.08
C SER A 172 8.67 -4.05 -7.41
N SER A 173 9.09 -4.58 -8.55
CA SER A 173 8.85 -5.97 -8.93
C SER A 173 9.83 -6.89 -8.19
N VAL A 174 9.55 -7.17 -6.91
CA VAL A 174 10.16 -8.31 -6.24
C VAL A 174 9.32 -9.55 -6.56
N VAL A 175 9.26 -9.94 -7.80
CA VAL A 175 9.02 -11.32 -8.17
C VAL A 175 10.37 -11.94 -8.41
N HIS A 176 10.69 -12.90 -7.58
CA HIS A 176 11.84 -13.75 -7.60
C HIS A 176 12.08 -14.32 -9.02
N GLN A 177 12.91 -13.65 -9.79
CA GLN A 177 13.52 -14.23 -10.98
C GLN A 177 15.03 -14.18 -10.78
N PRO A 178 15.70 -15.35 -10.69
CA PRO A 178 17.15 -15.40 -10.68
C PRO A 178 17.65 -15.23 -12.11
N THR A 179 17.65 -14.01 -12.62
CA THR A 179 18.35 -13.68 -13.87
C THR A 179 19.05 -12.34 -13.71
N PRO A 180 20.26 -12.21 -14.28
CA PRO A 180 21.14 -11.08 -14.00
C PRO A 180 20.55 -9.77 -14.51
N LEU A 181 20.74 -8.74 -13.70
CA LEU A 181 20.39 -7.35 -13.89
C LEU A 181 20.92 -6.78 -15.24
N THR A 182 20.18 -6.97 -16.28
CA THR A 182 20.14 -6.04 -17.39
C THR A 182 18.89 -5.21 -17.16
N GLY A 183 19.04 -3.93 -16.77
CA GLY A 183 17.95 -3.01 -16.53
C GLY A 183 17.09 -2.88 -17.79
N GLY A 184 16.09 -3.72 -17.88
CA GLY A 184 15.09 -3.71 -18.95
C GLY A 184 13.93 -2.80 -18.59
N ALA A 185 13.30 -2.25 -19.59
CA ALA A 185 12.14 -1.37 -19.53
C ALA A 185 10.89 -2.00 -18.85
N ASP A 186 11.03 -3.22 -18.34
CA ASP A 186 9.93 -4.05 -17.84
C ASP A 186 9.46 -3.67 -16.42
N ASP A 187 10.24 -2.83 -15.72
CA ASP A 187 9.93 -2.35 -14.36
C ASP A 187 9.23 -0.98 -14.35
N LEU A 188 8.90 -0.43 -15.51
CA LEU A 188 8.23 0.86 -15.65
C LEU A 188 6.75 0.67 -15.92
N ALA A 189 5.90 1.23 -15.07
CA ALA A 189 4.48 1.37 -15.39
C ALA A 189 4.29 2.67 -16.18
N LEU A 190 3.70 2.59 -17.36
CA LEU A 190 3.35 3.72 -18.22
C LEU A 190 1.85 3.97 -18.15
N MET A 191 1.47 5.22 -17.95
CA MET A 191 0.10 5.67 -18.03
C MET A 191 0.02 6.83 -19.02
N THR A 192 -0.86 6.73 -20.02
CA THR A 192 -1.22 7.80 -20.95
C THR A 192 -2.68 8.18 -20.70
N ILE A 193 -2.96 9.47 -20.60
CA ILE A 193 -4.30 10.02 -20.39
C ILE A 193 -4.66 10.90 -21.57
#